data_db89f843ed8660e0c9e308c6d473a86f
#
_entry.id   db89f843ed8660e0c9e308c6d473a86f
#
_cell.length_a   1.000
_cell.length_b   1.000
_cell.length_c   1.000
_cell.angle_alpha   90.00
_cell.angle_beta   90.00
_cell.angle_gamma   90.00
#
_symmetry.space_group_name_H-M   'P 1'
#
loop_
_entity.id
_entity.type
_entity.pdbx_description
1 polymer ?
#
loop_
_entity_poly.entity_id
_entity_poly.type
_entity_poly.pdbx_seq_one_letter_code
_entity_poly.pdbx_strand_id
1 'polypeptide(L)'
;MLRRKIETQLEAWRSAPKRTALLVTGARQIGKTYIIRHFAQQHYDHIAELNFIENPDLVALFDRPRDAKNLLMRLELAVNTPLVPGKTLIFFDEVQRCKEMVTAIKFLVDDGRFDYALSGSLLGVELEDIRSVPVGYLTELDMYPLDFQEFCWSQHIGNDVFDMLAECFAKHQEVDEFIHQRLMELYSKYLVIGGMPAVVDSFVANGSVADVRTIQENIKREYRRDISQYARKEDRLHIRAIYDLVPSELNNPNKRFTFAKIEKNMRFQSVASDFDWLVNADVAVAAYNVDEPCTPLEMSKERNLFKLFYNDVGLLTGSFLKKTALDVLDGNPDINYGSIYENAVAQELRAHGFDLYYYNSKKLGELDFLIQDRNDHVLPIEVKSGKSYKRHRAMDNVLAHPEYHLNTGYVLGPCNVSVEGNVTYLPVYMAGMFHNE
;
A
#
# COMPACT_ATOMS: atom_id res chain seq x y z
N MET A 1 10.21 11.73 -14.41
CA MET A 1 9.03 10.84 -14.37
C MET A 1 9.40 9.59 -13.58
N LEU A 2 8.59 9.23 -12.59
CA LEU A 2 8.81 8.02 -11.79
C LEU A 2 8.21 6.80 -12.51
N ARG A 3 9.02 5.78 -12.73
CA ARG A 3 8.59 4.50 -13.28
C ARG A 3 7.81 3.72 -12.22
N ARG A 4 6.69 3.05 -12.62
CA ARG A 4 5.81 2.33 -11.72
C ARG A 4 5.58 0.89 -12.19
N LYS A 5 5.52 -0.05 -11.26
CA LYS A 5 5.22 -1.47 -11.55
C LYS A 5 3.83 -1.68 -12.14
N ILE A 6 2.86 -0.87 -11.72
CA ILE A 6 1.49 -0.92 -12.23
C ILE A 6 1.39 -0.73 -13.75
N GLU A 7 2.39 -0.11 -14.40
CA GLU A 7 2.43 0.05 -15.86
C GLU A 7 2.33 -1.31 -16.57
N THR A 8 2.97 -2.35 -16.04
CA THR A 8 2.89 -3.71 -16.59
C THR A 8 1.48 -4.29 -16.49
N GLN A 9 0.77 -4.01 -15.39
CA GLN A 9 -0.61 -4.46 -15.19
C GLN A 9 -1.59 -3.70 -16.10
N LEU A 10 -1.34 -2.41 -16.35
CA LEU A 10 -2.11 -1.61 -17.33
C LEU A 10 -1.96 -2.16 -18.75
N GLU A 11 -0.74 -2.56 -19.14
CA GLU A 11 -0.50 -3.20 -20.44
C GLU A 11 -1.20 -4.57 -20.56
N ALA A 12 -1.16 -5.36 -19.48
CA ALA A 12 -1.87 -6.64 -19.42
C ALA A 12 -3.40 -6.44 -19.55
N TRP A 13 -3.97 -5.46 -18.84
CA TRP A 13 -5.39 -5.10 -18.97
C TRP A 13 -5.75 -4.71 -20.41
N ARG A 14 -4.95 -3.84 -21.03
CA ARG A 14 -5.18 -3.40 -22.40
C ARG A 14 -5.14 -4.56 -23.42
N SER A 15 -4.27 -5.53 -23.19
CA SER A 15 -4.06 -6.68 -24.06
C SER A 15 -5.06 -7.82 -23.81
N ALA A 16 -5.90 -7.72 -22.78
CA ALA A 16 -6.85 -8.76 -22.42
C ALA A 16 -7.90 -9.00 -23.55
N PRO A 17 -8.26 -10.27 -23.83
CA PRO A 17 -9.23 -10.59 -24.89
C PRO A 17 -10.63 -10.00 -24.65
N LYS A 18 -11.06 -9.97 -23.39
CA LYS A 18 -12.30 -9.32 -22.94
C LYS A 18 -11.92 -8.12 -22.09
N ARG A 19 -12.15 -6.94 -22.60
CA ARG A 19 -11.91 -5.71 -21.86
C ARG A 19 -13.07 -5.42 -20.92
N THR A 20 -12.71 -5.17 -19.70
CA THR A 20 -13.56 -4.58 -18.66
C THR A 20 -13.15 -3.11 -18.50
N ALA A 21 -13.92 -2.32 -17.79
CA ALA A 21 -13.43 -1.01 -17.38
C ALA A 21 -12.32 -1.20 -16.32
N LEU A 22 -11.25 -0.42 -16.43
CA LEU A 22 -10.17 -0.38 -15.47
C LEU A 22 -10.57 0.47 -14.26
N LEU A 23 -10.37 -0.01 -13.05
CA LEU A 23 -10.52 0.77 -11.82
C LEU A 23 -9.18 0.79 -11.09
N VAL A 24 -8.56 1.96 -10.97
CA VAL A 24 -7.33 2.15 -10.18
C VAL A 24 -7.70 2.73 -8.82
N THR A 25 -7.45 1.95 -7.78
CA THR A 25 -7.73 2.29 -6.38
C THR A 25 -6.47 2.64 -5.61
N GLY A 26 -6.62 3.01 -4.34
CA GLY A 26 -5.52 3.31 -3.42
C GLY A 26 -5.56 4.71 -2.84
N ALA A 27 -4.67 5.01 -1.90
CA ALA A 27 -4.63 6.24 -1.14
C ALA A 27 -4.56 7.51 -2.02
N ARG A 28 -4.85 8.65 -1.42
CA ARG A 28 -4.66 9.95 -2.09
C ARG A 28 -3.18 10.23 -2.34
N GLN A 29 -2.89 10.97 -3.43
CA GLN A 29 -1.54 11.44 -3.80
C GLN A 29 -0.51 10.36 -4.16
N ILE A 30 -0.93 9.13 -4.44
CA ILE A 30 -0.04 8.07 -4.92
C ILE A 30 0.15 8.05 -6.44
N GLY A 31 -0.50 8.99 -7.17
CA GLY A 31 -0.29 9.19 -8.60
C GLY A 31 -1.29 8.49 -9.53
N LYS A 32 -2.48 8.09 -9.07
CA LYS A 32 -3.51 7.40 -9.88
C LYS A 32 -3.88 8.14 -11.17
N THR A 33 -4.31 9.38 -11.04
CA THR A 33 -4.67 10.23 -12.19
C THR A 33 -3.50 10.39 -13.15
N TYR A 34 -2.29 10.57 -12.60
CA TYR A 34 -1.07 10.73 -13.38
C TYR A 34 -0.76 9.48 -14.23
N ILE A 35 -0.79 8.29 -13.63
CA ILE A 35 -0.43 7.05 -14.34
C ILE A 35 -1.44 6.72 -15.43
N ILE A 36 -2.75 6.96 -15.19
CA ILE A 36 -3.79 6.75 -16.21
C ILE A 36 -3.60 7.72 -17.38
N ARG A 37 -3.36 9.02 -17.10
CA ARG A 37 -3.08 10.00 -18.17
C ARG A 37 -1.83 9.63 -18.95
N HIS A 38 -0.78 9.21 -18.28
CA HIS A 38 0.47 8.79 -18.93
C HIS A 38 0.26 7.57 -19.82
N PHE A 39 -0.40 6.56 -19.31
CA PHE A 39 -0.77 5.37 -20.08
C PHE A 39 -1.64 5.72 -21.29
N ALA A 40 -2.63 6.60 -21.11
CA ALA A 40 -3.50 7.05 -22.20
C ALA A 40 -2.70 7.77 -23.31
N GLN A 41 -1.75 8.63 -22.95
CA GLN A 41 -0.90 9.34 -23.93
C GLN A 41 -0.03 8.42 -24.77
N GLN A 42 0.32 7.24 -24.25
CA GLN A 42 1.14 6.27 -24.97
C GLN A 42 0.30 5.39 -25.92
N HIS A 43 -0.97 5.16 -25.63
CA HIS A 43 -1.76 4.10 -26.24
C HIS A 43 -3.02 4.55 -26.97
N TYR A 44 -3.45 5.81 -26.82
CA TYR A 44 -4.67 6.35 -27.40
C TYR A 44 -4.39 7.68 -28.09
N ASP A 45 -5.12 7.93 -29.19
CA ASP A 45 -5.04 9.20 -29.92
C ASP A 45 -5.67 10.35 -29.09
N HIS A 46 -6.66 10.01 -28.25
CA HIS A 46 -7.42 10.96 -27.44
C HIS A 46 -7.68 10.41 -26.02
N ILE A 47 -7.77 11.32 -25.06
CA ILE A 47 -8.26 11.06 -23.72
C ILE A 47 -9.44 11.99 -23.42
N ALA A 48 -10.60 11.43 -23.11
CA ALA A 48 -11.78 12.17 -22.67
C ALA A 48 -11.90 12.03 -21.15
N GLU A 49 -11.43 13.02 -20.43
CA GLU A 49 -11.37 13.01 -18.95
C GLU A 49 -12.56 13.75 -18.36
N LEU A 50 -13.21 13.12 -17.38
CA LEU A 50 -14.29 13.67 -16.57
C LEU A 50 -13.92 13.57 -15.10
N ASN A 51 -13.56 14.70 -14.48
CA ASN A 51 -13.21 14.76 -13.06
C ASN A 51 -14.41 15.28 -12.25
N PHE A 52 -14.93 14.44 -11.36
CA PHE A 52 -16.14 14.74 -10.58
C PHE A 52 -15.91 15.69 -9.39
N ILE A 53 -14.66 15.94 -9.00
CA ILE A 53 -14.33 16.96 -8.00
C ILE A 53 -14.21 18.34 -8.66
N GLU A 54 -13.53 18.43 -9.80
CA GLU A 54 -13.35 19.68 -10.53
C GLU A 54 -14.67 20.18 -11.15
N ASN A 55 -15.51 19.27 -11.63
CA ASN A 55 -16.77 19.56 -12.29
C ASN A 55 -17.93 18.73 -11.69
N PRO A 56 -18.47 19.13 -10.53
CA PRO A 56 -19.52 18.37 -9.84
C PRO A 56 -20.82 18.21 -10.68
N ASP A 57 -21.09 19.10 -11.62
CA ASP A 57 -22.27 19.04 -12.49
C ASP A 57 -22.26 17.82 -13.42
N LEU A 58 -21.09 17.21 -13.67
CA LEU A 58 -20.95 16.00 -14.47
C LEU A 58 -21.70 14.80 -13.87
N VAL A 59 -21.99 14.80 -12.58
CA VAL A 59 -22.80 13.75 -11.93
C VAL A 59 -24.18 13.62 -12.60
N ALA A 60 -24.77 14.73 -13.06
CA ALA A 60 -26.07 14.72 -13.74
C ALA A 60 -26.09 13.91 -15.04
N LEU A 61 -24.92 13.65 -15.67
CA LEU A 61 -24.84 12.81 -16.86
C LEU A 61 -25.31 11.38 -16.60
N PHE A 62 -25.14 10.90 -15.37
CA PHE A 62 -25.42 9.53 -14.93
C PHE A 62 -26.81 9.40 -14.26
N ASP A 63 -27.56 10.49 -14.20
CA ASP A 63 -28.90 10.45 -13.62
C ASP A 63 -29.87 9.72 -14.58
N ARG A 64 -30.29 8.50 -14.18
CA ARG A 64 -31.24 7.63 -14.88
C ARG A 64 -30.99 7.52 -16.40
N PRO A 65 -29.81 7.03 -16.85
CA PRO A 65 -29.54 6.80 -18.26
C PRO A 65 -30.49 5.72 -18.78
N ARG A 66 -31.05 5.94 -20.02
CA ARG A 66 -31.96 4.99 -20.64
C ARG A 66 -31.24 3.75 -21.14
N ASP A 67 -30.09 3.96 -21.77
CA ASP A 67 -29.24 2.93 -22.39
C ASP A 67 -27.83 3.49 -22.64
N ALA A 68 -26.92 2.65 -23.12
CA ALA A 68 -25.56 3.02 -23.46
C ALA A 68 -25.50 4.15 -24.51
N LYS A 69 -26.35 4.11 -25.53
CA LYS A 69 -26.38 5.13 -26.60
C LYS A 69 -26.72 6.51 -26.03
N ASN A 70 -27.71 6.57 -25.16
CA ASN A 70 -28.11 7.82 -24.52
C ASN A 70 -26.97 8.35 -23.60
N LEU A 71 -26.31 7.48 -22.87
CA LEU A 71 -25.20 7.86 -22.01
C LEU A 71 -24.02 8.38 -22.84
N LEU A 72 -23.64 7.69 -23.90
CA LEU A 72 -22.56 8.14 -24.80
C LEU A 72 -22.85 9.47 -25.47
N MET A 73 -24.10 9.74 -25.92
CA MET A 73 -24.47 11.06 -26.42
C MET A 73 -24.33 12.17 -25.38
N ARG A 74 -24.67 11.87 -24.09
CA ARG A 74 -24.46 12.83 -23.02
C ARG A 74 -22.97 13.09 -22.78
N LEU A 75 -22.13 12.03 -22.77
CA LEU A 75 -20.68 12.15 -22.66
C LEU A 75 -20.09 12.97 -23.81
N GLU A 76 -20.50 12.71 -25.04
CA GLU A 76 -20.04 13.46 -26.22
C GLU A 76 -20.35 14.96 -26.12
N LEU A 77 -21.48 15.33 -25.52
CA LEU A 77 -21.85 16.73 -25.30
C LEU A 77 -21.10 17.37 -24.11
N ALA A 78 -20.62 16.56 -23.18
CA ALA A 78 -19.96 17.04 -21.97
C ALA A 78 -18.44 17.21 -22.12
N VAL A 79 -17.81 16.50 -23.06
CA VAL A 79 -16.37 16.56 -23.27
C VAL A 79 -16.01 17.40 -24.50
N ASN A 80 -14.88 18.10 -24.44
CA ASN A 80 -14.35 18.88 -25.56
C ASN A 80 -13.37 18.07 -26.44
N THR A 81 -13.38 16.74 -26.30
CA THR A 81 -12.46 15.81 -26.94
C THR A 81 -13.25 14.91 -27.89
N PRO A 82 -12.77 14.62 -29.11
CA PRO A 82 -13.44 13.70 -30.03
C PRO A 82 -13.55 12.30 -29.41
N LEU A 83 -14.75 11.72 -29.40
CA LEU A 83 -14.99 10.34 -29.05
C LEU A 83 -14.89 9.44 -30.28
N VAL A 84 -13.68 8.94 -30.56
CA VAL A 84 -13.38 8.06 -31.69
C VAL A 84 -13.31 6.62 -31.22
N PRO A 85 -14.21 5.71 -31.68
CA PRO A 85 -14.18 4.30 -31.23
C PRO A 85 -12.81 3.64 -31.44
N GLY A 86 -12.33 2.94 -30.41
CA GLY A 86 -11.02 2.26 -30.39
C GLY A 86 -9.80 3.18 -30.31
N LYS A 87 -9.98 4.51 -30.32
CA LYS A 87 -8.89 5.51 -30.30
C LYS A 87 -8.96 6.48 -29.13
N THR A 88 -10.07 6.53 -28.42
CA THR A 88 -10.28 7.39 -27.26
C THR A 88 -10.41 6.54 -26.00
N LEU A 89 -9.59 6.83 -24.98
CA LEU A 89 -9.82 6.37 -23.62
C LEU A 89 -10.77 7.36 -22.92
N ILE A 90 -11.87 6.86 -22.36
CA ILE A 90 -12.76 7.65 -21.50
C ILE A 90 -12.35 7.44 -20.07
N PHE A 91 -11.91 8.52 -19.41
CA PHE A 91 -11.38 8.48 -18.05
C PHE A 91 -12.30 9.22 -17.08
N PHE A 92 -12.81 8.48 -16.11
CA PHE A 92 -13.61 8.99 -15.01
C PHE A 92 -12.74 9.12 -13.76
N ASP A 93 -12.41 10.34 -13.38
CA ASP A 93 -11.55 10.62 -12.23
C ASP A 93 -12.38 11.01 -11.00
N GLU A 94 -11.94 10.56 -9.82
CA GLU A 94 -12.58 10.78 -8.52
C GLU A 94 -14.03 10.23 -8.46
N VAL A 95 -14.20 8.97 -8.93
CA VAL A 95 -15.53 8.33 -9.11
C VAL A 95 -16.30 8.12 -7.80
N GLN A 96 -15.66 8.21 -6.61
CA GLN A 96 -16.37 8.21 -5.34
C GLN A 96 -17.37 9.37 -5.20
N ARG A 97 -17.26 10.40 -6.03
CA ARG A 97 -18.21 11.52 -6.11
C ARG A 97 -19.44 11.25 -6.99
N CYS A 98 -19.42 10.15 -7.78
CA CYS A 98 -20.50 9.79 -8.69
C CYS A 98 -20.78 8.28 -8.61
N LYS A 99 -21.48 7.83 -7.56
CA LYS A 99 -21.81 6.41 -7.35
C LYS A 99 -22.66 5.83 -8.49
N GLU A 100 -23.51 6.63 -9.11
CA GLU A 100 -24.34 6.27 -10.26
C GLU A 100 -23.50 5.87 -11.47
N MET A 101 -22.36 6.52 -11.67
CA MET A 101 -21.41 6.20 -12.74
C MET A 101 -20.87 4.77 -12.60
N VAL A 102 -20.47 4.36 -11.39
CA VAL A 102 -19.96 3.00 -11.13
C VAL A 102 -21.03 1.95 -11.44
N THR A 103 -22.30 2.24 -11.16
CA THR A 103 -23.41 1.36 -11.51
C THR A 103 -23.68 1.34 -13.02
N ALA A 104 -23.50 2.48 -13.70
CA ALA A 104 -23.78 2.64 -15.13
C ALA A 104 -22.68 2.07 -16.03
N ILE A 105 -21.47 1.82 -15.49
CA ILE A 105 -20.30 1.39 -16.29
C ILE A 105 -20.57 0.11 -17.09
N LYS A 106 -21.42 -0.80 -16.60
CA LYS A 106 -21.81 -2.02 -17.30
C LYS A 106 -22.40 -1.74 -18.69
N PHE A 107 -23.23 -0.70 -18.83
CA PHE A 107 -23.84 -0.34 -20.12
C PHE A 107 -22.78 0.13 -21.12
N LEU A 108 -21.78 0.87 -20.64
CA LEU A 108 -20.67 1.38 -21.44
C LEU A 108 -19.74 0.26 -21.89
N VAL A 109 -19.42 -0.68 -20.99
CA VAL A 109 -18.58 -1.85 -21.29
C VAL A 109 -19.28 -2.80 -22.26
N ASP A 110 -20.59 -3.05 -22.08
CA ASP A 110 -21.38 -3.90 -22.99
C ASP A 110 -21.49 -3.30 -24.41
N ASP A 111 -21.49 -1.98 -24.54
CA ASP A 111 -21.47 -1.30 -25.84
C ASP A 111 -20.15 -1.54 -26.62
N GLY A 112 -19.02 -1.68 -25.93
CA GLY A 112 -17.74 -2.16 -26.46
C GLY A 112 -17.00 -1.23 -27.43
N ARG A 113 -17.48 0.02 -27.66
CA ARG A 113 -16.83 0.97 -28.59
C ARG A 113 -15.60 1.64 -28.03
N PHE A 114 -15.52 1.81 -26.72
CA PHE A 114 -14.46 2.53 -26.03
C PHE A 114 -13.85 1.71 -24.91
N ASP A 115 -12.65 2.08 -24.54
CA ASP A 115 -12.02 1.65 -23.29
C ASP A 115 -12.30 2.68 -22.21
N TYR A 116 -12.49 2.21 -20.98
CA TYR A 116 -12.86 3.04 -19.84
C TYR A 116 -11.86 2.83 -18.71
N ALA A 117 -11.35 3.92 -18.16
CA ALA A 117 -10.57 3.94 -16.95
C ALA A 117 -11.28 4.76 -15.87
N LEU A 118 -11.20 4.30 -14.66
CA LEU A 118 -11.75 4.91 -13.47
C LEU A 118 -10.63 5.10 -12.46
N SER A 119 -10.65 6.20 -11.73
CA SER A 119 -9.84 6.34 -10.52
C SER A 119 -10.65 6.89 -9.38
N GLY A 120 -10.28 6.50 -8.18
CA GLY A 120 -10.86 7.08 -6.99
C GLY A 120 -10.00 6.82 -5.77
N SER A 121 -9.96 7.81 -4.90
CA SER A 121 -9.43 7.68 -3.56
C SER A 121 -10.57 7.38 -2.60
N LEU A 122 -10.29 6.67 -1.50
CA LEU A 122 -11.32 6.32 -0.49
C LEU A 122 -12.45 5.41 -1.02
N LEU A 123 -12.21 4.70 -2.12
CA LEU A 123 -13.25 3.84 -2.72
C LEU A 123 -13.67 2.72 -1.77
N GLY A 124 -12.76 2.12 -1.03
CA GLY A 124 -13.07 1.11 -0.03
C GLY A 124 -14.05 1.59 1.06
N VAL A 125 -14.10 2.90 1.32
CA VAL A 125 -15.05 3.51 2.28
C VAL A 125 -16.35 3.93 1.63
N GLU A 126 -16.26 4.59 0.48
CA GLU A 126 -17.42 5.20 -0.19
C GLU A 126 -18.24 4.19 -1.00
N LEU A 127 -17.62 3.06 -1.42
CA LEU A 127 -18.32 2.02 -2.18
C LEU A 127 -19.19 1.10 -1.31
N GLU A 128 -19.00 1.07 0.00
CA GLU A 128 -19.88 0.29 0.91
C GLU A 128 -21.37 0.66 0.75
N ASP A 129 -21.66 1.91 0.33
CA ASP A 129 -23.01 2.40 0.08
C ASP A 129 -23.48 2.20 -1.38
N ILE A 130 -22.66 1.65 -2.27
CA ILE A 130 -23.07 1.40 -3.67
C ILE A 130 -24.00 0.20 -3.73
N ARG A 131 -25.20 0.43 -4.25
CA ARG A 131 -26.26 -0.59 -4.41
C ARG A 131 -25.84 -1.81 -5.23
N SER A 132 -24.84 -1.69 -6.11
CA SER A 132 -24.34 -2.76 -6.97
C SER A 132 -23.06 -2.34 -7.69
N VAL A 133 -21.92 -2.83 -7.21
CA VAL A 133 -20.70 -2.86 -8.06
C VAL A 133 -20.94 -3.95 -9.09
N PRO A 134 -20.91 -3.67 -10.41
CA PRO A 134 -21.21 -4.66 -11.43
C PRO A 134 -20.08 -5.69 -11.53
N VAL A 135 -20.33 -6.88 -10.97
CA VAL A 135 -19.37 -8.00 -10.99
C VAL A 135 -19.05 -8.39 -12.45
N GLY A 136 -17.76 -8.52 -12.76
CA GLY A 136 -17.27 -8.92 -14.10
C GLY A 136 -17.19 -7.81 -15.13
N TYR A 137 -17.44 -6.56 -14.77
CA TYR A 137 -17.32 -5.37 -15.63
C TYR A 137 -16.13 -4.47 -15.26
N LEU A 138 -15.52 -4.68 -14.11
CA LEU A 138 -14.37 -3.95 -13.62
C LEU A 138 -13.16 -4.88 -13.46
N THR A 139 -11.99 -4.40 -13.86
CA THR A 139 -10.70 -4.92 -13.44
C THR A 139 -10.12 -3.92 -12.46
N GLU A 140 -9.94 -4.35 -11.23
CA GLU A 140 -9.42 -3.50 -10.16
C GLU A 140 -7.91 -3.68 -10.04
N LEU A 141 -7.20 -2.56 -9.98
CA LEU A 141 -5.76 -2.51 -9.75
C LEU A 141 -5.49 -1.61 -8.56
N ASP A 142 -4.91 -2.19 -7.52
CA ASP A 142 -4.50 -1.45 -6.34
C ASP A 142 -3.17 -0.75 -6.59
N MET A 143 -3.11 0.53 -6.29
CA MET A 143 -1.90 1.33 -6.38
C MET A 143 -1.45 1.76 -4.99
N TYR A 144 -0.18 1.53 -4.71
CA TYR A 144 0.46 1.86 -3.43
C TYR A 144 1.46 3.00 -3.58
N PRO A 145 1.98 3.62 -2.51
CA PRO A 145 3.22 4.41 -2.57
C PRO A 145 4.32 3.61 -3.25
N LEU A 146 5.36 4.27 -3.76
CA LEU A 146 6.50 3.57 -4.38
C LEU A 146 7.07 2.56 -3.37
N ASP A 147 7.24 1.33 -3.80
CA ASP A 147 8.01 0.35 -3.06
C ASP A 147 9.52 0.62 -3.18
N PHE A 148 10.34 -0.15 -2.48
CA PHE A 148 11.79 0.09 -2.49
C PHE A 148 12.41 -0.07 -3.87
N GLN A 149 11.94 -1.00 -4.69
CA GLN A 149 12.42 -1.18 -6.07
C GLN A 149 12.08 0.03 -6.94
N GLU A 150 10.85 0.51 -6.90
CA GLU A 150 10.41 1.72 -7.63
C GLU A 150 11.19 2.97 -7.16
N PHE A 151 11.46 3.09 -5.85
CA PHE A 151 12.33 4.12 -5.31
C PHE A 151 13.75 4.00 -5.88
N CYS A 152 14.34 2.81 -5.92
CA CYS A 152 15.66 2.57 -6.50
C CYS A 152 15.71 2.93 -7.99
N TRP A 153 14.65 2.66 -8.77
CA TRP A 153 14.57 3.12 -10.16
C TRP A 153 14.69 4.65 -10.27
N SER A 154 14.09 5.39 -9.33
CA SER A 154 14.23 6.85 -9.27
C SER A 154 15.66 7.31 -8.99
N GLN A 155 16.48 6.44 -8.40
CA GLN A 155 17.90 6.64 -8.11
C GLN A 155 18.81 6.03 -9.18
N HIS A 156 18.28 5.71 -10.36
CA HIS A 156 18.97 5.14 -11.52
C HIS A 156 19.56 3.72 -11.30
N ILE A 157 18.99 2.95 -10.37
CA ILE A 157 19.30 1.52 -10.25
C ILE A 157 18.46 0.75 -11.27
N GLY A 158 19.13 -0.05 -12.12
CA GLY A 158 18.48 -0.83 -13.19
C GLY A 158 17.81 -2.12 -12.69
N ASN A 159 17.02 -2.75 -13.58
CA ASN A 159 16.37 -4.04 -13.28
C ASN A 159 17.40 -5.15 -13.04
N ASP A 160 18.55 -5.13 -13.72
CA ASP A 160 19.59 -6.16 -13.59
C ASP A 160 19.99 -6.42 -12.12
N VAL A 161 19.97 -5.37 -11.29
CA VAL A 161 20.23 -5.51 -9.85
C VAL A 161 19.09 -6.28 -9.17
N PHE A 162 17.84 -6.01 -9.51
CA PHE A 162 16.69 -6.69 -8.91
C PHE A 162 16.53 -8.12 -9.41
N ASP A 163 16.90 -8.39 -10.67
CA ASP A 163 16.94 -9.75 -11.23
C ASP A 163 18.00 -10.59 -10.48
N MET A 164 19.17 -10.00 -10.22
CA MET A 164 20.21 -10.63 -9.41
C MET A 164 19.75 -10.84 -7.97
N LEU A 165 19.06 -9.87 -7.36
CA LEU A 165 18.50 -10.02 -6.00
C LEU A 165 17.47 -11.14 -5.93
N ALA A 166 16.61 -11.27 -6.95
CA ALA A 166 15.64 -12.37 -7.04
C ALA A 166 16.35 -13.74 -7.13
N GLU A 167 17.45 -13.81 -7.87
CA GLU A 167 18.29 -15.03 -7.91
C GLU A 167 18.94 -15.33 -6.55
N CYS A 168 19.50 -14.32 -5.88
CA CYS A 168 20.11 -14.48 -4.56
C CYS A 168 19.06 -14.94 -3.53
N PHE A 169 17.84 -14.37 -3.58
CA PHE A 169 16.72 -14.76 -2.73
C PHE A 169 16.31 -16.22 -2.97
N ALA A 170 16.09 -16.60 -4.24
CA ALA A 170 15.63 -17.95 -4.60
C ALA A 170 16.69 -19.04 -4.31
N LYS A 171 17.98 -18.71 -4.46
CA LYS A 171 19.09 -19.65 -4.25
C LYS A 171 19.71 -19.57 -2.85
N HIS A 172 19.20 -18.67 -2.00
CA HIS A 172 19.76 -18.35 -0.68
C HIS A 172 21.26 -18.03 -0.74
N GLN A 173 21.67 -17.24 -1.73
CA GLN A 173 23.06 -16.86 -1.95
C GLN A 173 23.31 -15.42 -1.49
N GLU A 174 24.51 -15.18 -0.96
CA GLU A 174 24.94 -13.84 -0.56
C GLU A 174 24.91 -12.87 -1.76
N VAL A 175 24.43 -11.66 -1.50
CA VAL A 175 24.56 -10.52 -2.41
C VAL A 175 26.00 -10.04 -2.37
N ASP A 176 26.55 -9.65 -3.54
CA ASP A 176 27.86 -8.99 -3.59
C ASP A 176 27.93 -7.86 -2.56
N GLU A 177 29.02 -7.83 -1.79
CA GLU A 177 29.17 -6.94 -0.63
C GLU A 177 29.05 -5.46 -1.00
N PHE A 178 29.61 -5.05 -2.14
CA PHE A 178 29.51 -3.66 -2.62
C PHE A 178 28.07 -3.30 -2.96
N ILE A 179 27.35 -4.20 -3.63
CA ILE A 179 25.93 -4.00 -3.98
C ILE A 179 25.09 -3.98 -2.70
N HIS A 180 25.35 -4.92 -1.78
CA HIS A 180 24.64 -4.96 -0.49
C HIS A 180 24.78 -3.65 0.28
N GLN A 181 25.98 -3.15 0.46
CA GLN A 181 26.22 -1.88 1.15
C GLN A 181 25.52 -0.71 0.47
N ARG A 182 25.59 -0.65 -0.86
CA ARG A 182 24.92 0.41 -1.64
C ARG A 182 23.40 0.38 -1.49
N LEU A 183 22.81 -0.80 -1.51
CA LEU A 183 21.36 -0.97 -1.30
C LEU A 183 20.94 -0.63 0.13
N MET A 184 21.75 -0.96 1.14
CA MET A 184 21.50 -0.54 2.53
C MET A 184 21.55 0.98 2.70
N GLU A 185 22.48 1.69 2.01
CA GLU A 185 22.49 3.16 1.99
C GLU A 185 21.23 3.74 1.35
N LEU A 186 20.77 3.15 0.22
CA LEU A 186 19.54 3.57 -0.46
C LEU A 186 18.32 3.27 0.41
N TYR A 187 18.32 2.13 1.11
CA TYR A 187 17.24 1.78 2.03
C TYR A 187 17.14 2.77 3.19
N SER A 188 18.27 3.20 3.77
CA SER A 188 18.29 4.25 4.79
C SER A 188 17.67 5.55 4.29
N LYS A 189 17.90 5.93 3.03
CA LYS A 189 17.23 7.08 2.40
C LYS A 189 15.74 6.84 2.24
N TYR A 190 15.35 5.65 1.74
CA TYR A 190 13.96 5.28 1.57
C TYR A 190 13.17 5.33 2.89
N LEU A 191 13.76 4.92 4.01
CA LEU A 191 13.11 5.02 5.32
C LEU A 191 12.75 6.47 5.72
N VAL A 192 13.47 7.46 5.21
CA VAL A 192 13.21 8.89 5.52
C VAL A 192 12.33 9.54 4.47
N ILE A 193 12.56 9.22 3.20
CA ILE A 193 11.85 9.82 2.07
C ILE A 193 10.49 9.16 1.90
N GLY A 194 10.44 7.82 2.00
CA GLY A 194 9.26 7.02 1.70
C GLY A 194 9.02 6.87 0.21
N GLY A 195 7.82 6.38 -0.12
CA GLY A 195 7.36 6.10 -1.48
C GLY A 195 6.29 7.08 -2.01
N MET A 196 5.96 8.16 -1.30
CA MET A 196 5.00 9.13 -1.82
C MET A 196 5.57 9.85 -3.05
N PRO A 197 4.93 9.78 -4.25
CA PRO A 197 5.51 10.26 -5.50
C PRO A 197 6.01 11.71 -5.44
N ALA A 198 5.21 12.63 -4.90
CA ALA A 198 5.59 14.04 -4.78
C ALA A 198 6.83 14.25 -3.90
N VAL A 199 7.02 13.40 -2.88
CA VAL A 199 8.18 13.41 -1.99
C VAL A 199 9.41 12.91 -2.73
N VAL A 200 9.27 11.79 -3.43
CA VAL A 200 10.37 11.18 -4.22
C VAL A 200 10.81 12.11 -5.35
N ASP A 201 9.88 12.68 -6.11
CA ASP A 201 10.18 13.64 -7.19
C ASP A 201 10.93 14.87 -6.65
N SER A 202 10.50 15.44 -5.53
CA SER A 202 11.17 16.56 -4.89
C SER A 202 12.60 16.21 -4.43
N PHE A 203 12.77 15.02 -3.86
CA PHE A 203 14.08 14.55 -3.43
C PHE A 203 15.03 14.32 -4.60
N VAL A 204 14.55 13.69 -5.68
CA VAL A 204 15.33 13.47 -6.91
C VAL A 204 15.76 14.81 -7.54
N ALA A 205 14.88 15.82 -7.53
CA ALA A 205 15.15 17.13 -8.11
C ALA A 205 16.15 17.97 -7.29
N ASN A 206 16.03 17.96 -5.95
CA ASN A 206 16.69 18.95 -5.10
C ASN A 206 17.62 18.33 -4.04
N GLY A 207 17.49 17.06 -3.71
CA GLY A 207 18.23 16.40 -2.61
C GLY A 207 17.90 16.95 -1.20
N SER A 208 16.86 17.79 -1.07
CA SER A 208 16.55 18.56 0.14
C SER A 208 15.64 17.79 1.10
N VAL A 209 16.17 17.34 2.23
CA VAL A 209 15.39 16.73 3.32
C VAL A 209 14.37 17.71 3.92
N ALA A 210 14.63 19.00 3.89
CA ALA A 210 13.71 20.02 4.40
C ALA A 210 12.44 20.09 3.53
N ASP A 211 12.59 20.04 2.20
CA ASP A 211 11.47 20.04 1.26
C ASP A 211 10.67 18.75 1.36
N VAL A 212 11.36 17.59 1.47
CA VAL A 212 10.75 16.28 1.74
C VAL A 212 9.81 16.37 2.93
N ARG A 213 10.26 16.87 4.07
CA ARG A 213 9.45 17.01 5.29
C ARG A 213 8.24 17.92 5.10
N THR A 214 8.42 19.03 4.39
CA THR A 214 7.33 19.97 4.11
C THR A 214 6.22 19.29 3.31
N ILE A 215 6.59 18.49 2.31
CA ILE A 215 5.61 17.75 1.49
C ILE A 215 4.94 16.64 2.32
N GLN A 216 5.70 15.86 3.10
CA GLN A 216 5.15 14.83 4.00
C GLN A 216 4.14 15.42 5.00
N GLU A 217 4.43 16.58 5.60
CA GLU A 217 3.51 17.26 6.48
C GLU A 217 2.23 17.71 5.75
N ASN A 218 2.34 18.20 4.52
CA ASN A 218 1.17 18.58 3.72
C ASN A 218 0.30 17.36 3.40
N ILE A 219 0.88 16.22 3.00
CA ILE A 219 0.16 14.96 2.75
C ILE A 219 -0.60 14.52 4.01
N LYS A 220 0.04 14.51 5.17
CA LYS A 220 -0.62 14.17 6.44
C LYS A 220 -1.76 15.13 6.78
N ARG A 221 -1.61 16.43 6.50
CA ARG A 221 -2.71 17.40 6.67
C ARG A 221 -3.88 17.12 5.74
N GLU A 222 -3.62 16.69 4.52
CA GLU A 222 -4.68 16.32 3.58
C GLU A 222 -5.39 15.05 4.02
N TYR A 223 -4.69 14.01 4.46
CA TYR A 223 -5.33 12.82 5.04
C TYR A 223 -6.25 13.18 6.23
N ARG A 224 -5.81 14.09 7.13
CA ARG A 224 -6.67 14.59 8.21
C ARG A 224 -7.88 15.37 7.72
N ARG A 225 -7.76 16.10 6.59
CA ARG A 225 -8.89 16.79 5.95
C ARG A 225 -9.88 15.79 5.36
N ASP A 226 -9.38 14.73 4.74
CA ASP A 226 -10.23 13.66 4.19
C ASP A 226 -11.03 12.97 5.30
N ILE A 227 -10.40 12.61 6.41
CA ILE A 227 -11.11 12.12 7.59
C ILE A 227 -12.23 13.08 7.99
N SER A 228 -11.95 14.39 8.03
CA SER A 228 -12.93 15.41 8.40
C SER A 228 -14.04 15.61 7.37
N GLN A 229 -13.80 15.26 6.11
CA GLN A 229 -14.75 15.45 5.02
C GLN A 229 -15.63 14.21 4.77
N TYR A 230 -15.05 13.02 4.80
CA TYR A 230 -15.68 11.78 4.36
C TYR A 230 -16.14 10.87 5.50
N ALA A 231 -15.51 10.93 6.68
CA ALA A 231 -15.98 10.18 7.83
C ALA A 231 -17.28 10.75 8.40
N ARG A 232 -18.08 9.91 9.03
CA ARG A 232 -19.28 10.34 9.75
C ARG A 232 -18.92 11.34 10.83
N LYS A 233 -19.80 12.30 11.10
CA LYS A 233 -19.51 13.42 12.01
C LYS A 233 -19.12 12.97 13.42
N GLU A 234 -19.76 11.92 13.91
CA GLU A 234 -19.52 11.29 15.21
C GLU A 234 -18.16 10.62 15.30
N ASP A 235 -17.65 10.01 14.19
CA ASP A 235 -16.47 9.17 14.17
C ASP A 235 -15.17 9.95 13.87
N ARG A 236 -15.29 11.16 13.33
CA ARG A 236 -14.14 11.97 12.83
C ARG A 236 -13.05 12.18 13.85
N LEU A 237 -13.41 12.41 15.11
CA LEU A 237 -12.45 12.67 16.19
C LEU A 237 -11.69 11.40 16.55
N HIS A 238 -12.38 10.25 16.58
CA HIS A 238 -11.75 8.96 16.85
C HIS A 238 -10.82 8.55 15.72
N ILE A 239 -11.29 8.55 14.47
CA ILE A 239 -10.47 8.20 13.29
C ILE A 239 -9.21 9.06 13.23
N ARG A 240 -9.34 10.37 13.45
CA ARG A 240 -8.19 11.27 13.50
C ARG A 240 -7.25 10.95 14.67
N ALA A 241 -7.79 10.70 15.87
CA ALA A 241 -7.00 10.33 17.02
C ALA A 241 -6.24 9.00 16.79
N ILE A 242 -6.90 8.00 16.18
CA ILE A 242 -6.28 6.74 15.80
C ILE A 242 -5.11 6.98 14.85
N TYR A 243 -5.33 7.73 13.76
CA TYR A 243 -4.29 8.06 12.80
C TYR A 243 -3.09 8.76 13.45
N ASP A 244 -3.35 9.76 14.30
CA ASP A 244 -2.29 10.53 14.98
C ASP A 244 -1.54 9.70 16.05
N LEU A 245 -2.15 8.65 16.59
CA LEU A 245 -1.53 7.76 17.59
C LEU A 245 -0.61 6.70 16.98
N VAL A 246 -0.72 6.37 15.70
CA VAL A 246 0.07 5.30 15.06
C VAL A 246 1.57 5.38 15.40
N PRO A 247 2.27 6.54 15.29
CA PRO A 247 3.69 6.59 15.59
C PRO A 247 4.03 6.26 17.04
N SER A 248 3.15 6.67 17.98
CA SER A 248 3.36 6.40 19.41
C SER A 248 3.06 4.95 19.78
N GLU A 249 2.06 4.33 19.13
CA GLU A 249 1.74 2.91 19.34
C GLU A 249 2.84 2.00 18.81
N LEU A 250 3.40 2.29 17.63
CA LEU A 250 4.51 1.55 17.06
C LEU A 250 5.81 1.67 17.87
N ASN A 251 5.98 2.75 18.64
CA ASN A 251 7.15 2.92 19.51
C ASN A 251 7.01 2.23 20.88
N ASN A 252 5.85 1.66 21.21
CA ASN A 252 5.68 0.89 22.44
C ASN A 252 6.36 -0.48 22.32
N PRO A 253 6.82 -1.08 23.44
CA PRO A 253 7.36 -2.45 23.44
C PRO A 253 6.38 -3.49 22.87
N ASN A 254 5.09 -3.34 23.20
CA ASN A 254 4.00 -4.07 22.59
C ASN A 254 3.34 -3.14 21.58
N LYS A 255 3.68 -3.28 20.30
CA LYS A 255 3.21 -2.44 19.19
C LYS A 255 1.72 -2.61 18.87
N ARG A 256 1.00 -3.39 19.65
CA ARG A 256 -0.43 -3.60 19.54
C ARG A 256 -1.19 -2.34 19.92
N PHE A 257 -2.17 -1.96 19.12
CA PHE A 257 -2.95 -0.73 19.33
C PHE A 257 -3.74 -0.76 20.64
N THR A 258 -3.67 0.34 21.41
CA THR A 258 -4.25 0.45 22.75
C THR A 258 -5.45 1.42 22.74
N PHE A 259 -6.67 0.89 22.70
CA PHE A 259 -7.91 1.70 22.57
C PHE A 259 -8.09 2.72 23.70
N ALA A 260 -7.63 2.42 24.93
CA ALA A 260 -7.70 3.33 26.07
C ALA A 260 -6.92 4.63 25.87
N LYS A 261 -6.03 4.72 24.86
CA LYS A 261 -5.34 5.97 24.48
C LYS A 261 -6.19 6.90 23.64
N ILE A 262 -7.23 6.39 22.98
CA ILE A 262 -8.20 7.21 22.27
C ILE A 262 -9.10 7.89 23.31
N GLU A 263 -9.74 7.08 24.16
CA GLU A 263 -10.58 7.52 25.26
C GLU A 263 -10.57 6.50 26.40
N LYS A 264 -10.63 6.99 27.65
CA LYS A 264 -10.64 6.13 28.84
C LYS A 264 -11.83 5.16 28.81
N ASN A 265 -11.56 3.87 29.04
CA ASN A 265 -12.52 2.76 28.99
C ASN A 265 -13.06 2.41 27.60
N MET A 266 -12.49 2.95 26.52
CA MET A 266 -12.90 2.60 25.17
C MET A 266 -12.65 1.13 24.86
N ARG A 267 -13.61 0.50 24.17
CA ARG A 267 -13.54 -0.89 23.72
C ARG A 267 -13.48 -0.95 22.21
N PHE A 268 -12.86 -1.99 21.66
CA PHE A 268 -12.75 -2.19 20.20
C PHE A 268 -14.11 -2.06 19.50
N GLN A 269 -15.16 -2.67 20.03
CA GLN A 269 -16.51 -2.65 19.43
C GLN A 269 -17.04 -1.25 19.15
N SER A 270 -16.62 -0.25 19.93
CA SER A 270 -17.05 1.14 19.76
C SER A 270 -16.31 1.91 18.68
N VAL A 271 -15.17 1.38 18.20
CA VAL A 271 -14.26 2.06 17.25
C VAL A 271 -13.81 1.14 16.12
N ALA A 272 -14.39 -0.04 15.98
CA ALA A 272 -14.03 -0.99 14.94
C ALA A 272 -14.17 -0.36 13.55
N SER A 273 -15.30 0.31 13.28
CA SER A 273 -15.55 1.03 12.02
C SER A 273 -14.54 2.15 11.76
N ASP A 274 -13.97 2.74 12.81
CA ASP A 274 -13.00 3.83 12.68
C ASP A 274 -11.64 3.32 12.19
N PHE A 275 -11.24 2.13 12.65
CA PHE A 275 -10.06 1.43 12.14
C PHE A 275 -10.27 0.92 10.72
N ASP A 276 -11.41 0.27 10.46
CA ASP A 276 -11.77 -0.21 9.13
C ASP A 276 -11.77 0.95 8.14
N TRP A 277 -12.22 2.15 8.54
CA TRP A 277 -12.17 3.34 7.71
C TRP A 277 -10.74 3.69 7.27
N LEU A 278 -9.76 3.68 8.18
CA LEU A 278 -8.36 4.01 7.85
C LEU A 278 -7.71 2.97 6.93
N VAL A 279 -8.04 1.69 7.15
CA VAL A 279 -7.52 0.59 6.33
C VAL A 279 -8.17 0.61 4.94
N ASN A 280 -9.51 0.76 4.86
CA ASN A 280 -10.24 0.82 3.60
C ASN A 280 -9.95 2.10 2.79
N ALA A 281 -9.48 3.16 3.45
CA ALA A 281 -8.99 4.38 2.80
C ALA A 281 -7.54 4.26 2.29
N ASP A 282 -6.88 3.13 2.53
CA ASP A 282 -5.48 2.87 2.22
C ASP A 282 -4.49 3.86 2.87
N VAL A 283 -4.87 4.54 3.95
CA VAL A 283 -3.97 5.47 4.67
C VAL A 283 -3.24 4.80 5.83
N ALA A 284 -3.68 3.58 6.19
CA ALA A 284 -3.04 2.73 7.18
C ALA A 284 -3.07 1.27 6.75
N VAL A 285 -2.12 0.49 7.27
CA VAL A 285 -1.99 -0.96 7.05
C VAL A 285 -2.15 -1.66 8.40
N ALA A 286 -3.05 -2.62 8.50
CA ALA A 286 -3.25 -3.41 9.70
C ALA A 286 -2.59 -4.79 9.58
N ALA A 287 -1.93 -5.23 10.66
CA ALA A 287 -1.53 -6.63 10.84
C ALA A 287 -2.29 -7.19 12.05
N TYR A 288 -3.08 -8.24 11.83
CA TYR A 288 -3.94 -8.82 12.85
C TYR A 288 -3.26 -9.97 13.58
N ASN A 289 -3.53 -10.09 14.90
CA ASN A 289 -3.09 -11.26 15.64
C ASN A 289 -3.79 -12.52 15.14
N VAL A 290 -3.08 -13.63 15.19
CA VAL A 290 -3.65 -14.97 15.02
C VAL A 290 -3.38 -15.80 16.27
N ASP A 291 -4.37 -16.59 16.68
CA ASP A 291 -4.23 -17.51 17.82
C ASP A 291 -3.25 -18.63 17.51
N GLU A 292 -3.29 -19.12 16.26
CA GLU A 292 -2.43 -20.20 15.78
C GLU A 292 -1.82 -19.79 14.43
N PRO A 293 -0.49 -19.94 14.25
CA PRO A 293 0.17 -19.62 12.99
C PRO A 293 0.03 -20.76 11.97
N CYS A 294 -1.20 -21.19 11.73
CA CYS A 294 -1.58 -22.29 10.84
C CYS A 294 -2.47 -21.82 9.71
N THR A 295 -2.39 -22.48 8.57
CA THR A 295 -3.23 -22.24 7.38
C THR A 295 -4.67 -22.68 7.60
N PRO A 296 -5.70 -21.90 7.20
CA PRO A 296 -5.62 -20.52 6.72
C PRO A 296 -5.55 -19.51 7.88
N LEU A 297 -4.64 -18.55 7.78
CA LEU A 297 -4.43 -17.54 8.84
C LEU A 297 -5.69 -16.72 9.17
N GLU A 298 -6.53 -16.44 8.17
CA GLU A 298 -7.78 -15.67 8.36
C GLU A 298 -8.74 -16.36 9.33
N MET A 299 -8.72 -17.69 9.45
CA MET A 299 -9.63 -18.41 10.35
C MET A 299 -9.26 -18.27 11.83
N SER A 300 -8.00 -17.99 12.15
CA SER A 300 -7.51 -17.78 13.52
C SER A 300 -7.30 -16.29 13.85
N LYS A 301 -7.76 -15.40 12.99
CA LYS A 301 -7.62 -13.94 13.11
C LYS A 301 -8.42 -13.36 14.26
N GLU A 302 -7.75 -12.65 15.14
CA GLU A 302 -8.34 -11.88 16.23
C GLU A 302 -8.51 -10.41 15.84
N ARG A 303 -9.72 -10.02 15.43
CA ARG A 303 -10.02 -8.66 14.93
C ARG A 303 -9.70 -7.52 15.90
N ASN A 304 -9.79 -7.77 17.19
CA ASN A 304 -9.55 -6.77 18.23
C ASN A 304 -8.09 -6.66 18.68
N LEU A 305 -7.20 -7.46 18.10
CA LEU A 305 -5.78 -7.47 18.40
C LEU A 305 -5.00 -7.24 17.11
N PHE A 306 -4.50 -6.02 16.91
CA PHE A 306 -3.76 -5.68 15.71
C PHE A 306 -2.68 -4.63 15.98
N LYS A 307 -1.70 -4.60 15.09
CA LYS A 307 -0.74 -3.51 14.91
C LYS A 307 -1.23 -2.65 13.75
N LEU A 308 -1.05 -1.33 13.83
CA LEU A 308 -1.42 -0.41 12.78
C LEU A 308 -0.18 0.36 12.31
N PHE A 309 0.09 0.33 11.02
CA PHE A 309 1.20 0.99 10.36
C PHE A 309 0.71 2.11 9.46
N TYR A 310 1.52 3.11 9.18
CA TYR A 310 1.22 4.02 8.08
C TYR A 310 1.43 3.30 6.74
N ASN A 311 0.68 3.71 5.73
CA ASN A 311 0.81 3.22 4.36
C ASN A 311 2.15 3.61 3.70
N ASP A 312 2.90 4.52 4.31
CA ASP A 312 4.21 4.98 3.83
C ASP A 312 5.16 5.24 4.99
N VAL A 313 6.36 4.66 4.92
CA VAL A 313 7.38 4.78 5.97
C VAL A 313 7.92 6.21 6.11
N GLY A 314 7.96 6.98 5.01
CA GLY A 314 8.36 8.38 5.04
C GLY A 314 7.37 9.27 5.78
N LEU A 315 6.07 8.94 5.75
CA LEU A 315 5.06 9.63 6.56
C LEU A 315 5.23 9.32 8.06
N LEU A 316 5.67 8.10 8.42
CA LEU A 316 6.01 7.75 9.79
C LEU A 316 7.24 8.55 10.28
N THR A 317 8.34 8.50 9.56
CA THR A 317 9.58 9.21 9.92
C THR A 317 9.41 10.72 9.84
N GLY A 318 8.57 11.21 8.93
CA GLY A 318 8.11 12.61 8.87
C GLY A 318 7.33 13.07 10.10
N SER A 319 6.90 12.16 10.98
CA SER A 319 6.29 12.50 12.29
C SER A 319 7.32 12.74 13.40
N PHE A 320 8.59 12.39 13.17
CA PHE A 320 9.66 12.57 14.15
C PHE A 320 10.27 13.98 14.06
N LEU A 321 11.10 14.34 15.04
CA LEU A 321 11.86 15.57 14.99
C LEU A 321 12.87 15.56 13.82
N LYS A 322 13.16 16.74 13.25
CA LYS A 322 14.11 16.87 12.13
C LYS A 322 15.47 16.21 12.43
N LYS A 323 15.98 16.38 13.65
CA LYS A 323 17.21 15.74 14.08
C LYS A 323 17.14 14.22 13.96
N THR A 324 16.05 13.60 14.45
CA THR A 324 15.83 12.15 14.38
C THR A 324 15.83 11.64 12.93
N ALA A 325 15.23 12.37 12.00
CA ALA A 325 15.24 11.98 10.58
C ALA A 325 16.66 12.05 9.98
N LEU A 326 17.47 13.05 10.35
CA LEU A 326 18.88 13.12 9.95
C LEU A 326 19.70 11.98 10.59
N ASP A 327 19.47 11.71 11.88
CA ASP A 327 20.11 10.58 12.57
C ASP A 327 19.79 9.24 11.90
N VAL A 328 18.58 9.07 11.34
CA VAL A 328 18.20 7.87 10.56
C VAL A 328 19.00 7.80 9.25
N LEU A 329 19.16 8.90 8.54
CA LEU A 329 19.96 8.95 7.30
C LEU A 329 21.44 8.62 7.56
N ASP A 330 21.97 9.09 8.68
CA ASP A 330 23.36 8.89 9.10
C ASP A 330 23.60 7.52 9.74
N GLY A 331 22.55 6.69 9.89
CA GLY A 331 22.66 5.36 10.50
C GLY A 331 22.99 5.40 12.00
N ASN A 332 22.55 6.43 12.73
CA ASN A 332 22.86 6.61 14.14
C ASN A 332 22.32 5.44 14.98
N PRO A 333 23.16 4.67 15.68
CA PRO A 333 22.77 3.48 16.43
C PRO A 333 21.87 3.75 17.64
N ASP A 334 21.77 5.01 18.10
CA ASP A 334 20.92 5.40 19.24
C ASP A 334 19.44 5.51 18.88
N ILE A 335 19.09 5.43 17.59
CA ILE A 335 17.71 5.45 17.14
C ILE A 335 17.05 4.07 17.28
N ASN A 336 15.81 4.06 17.76
CA ASN A 336 14.99 2.85 17.72
C ASN A 336 14.44 2.62 16.30
N TYR A 337 15.20 1.90 15.48
CA TYR A 337 14.81 1.56 14.12
C TYR A 337 13.71 0.48 14.04
N GLY A 338 13.40 -0.21 15.12
CA GLY A 338 12.47 -1.35 15.10
C GLY A 338 11.13 -1.00 14.47
N SER A 339 10.46 0.07 14.94
CA SER A 339 9.17 0.51 14.41
C SER A 339 9.26 1.03 12.99
N ILE A 340 10.38 1.64 12.59
CA ILE A 340 10.59 2.17 11.24
C ILE A 340 10.76 0.99 10.26
N TYR A 341 11.58 0.00 10.60
CA TYR A 341 11.79 -1.18 9.76
C TYR A 341 10.50 -2.00 9.63
N GLU A 342 9.78 -2.22 10.73
CA GLU A 342 8.50 -2.93 10.65
C GLU A 342 7.47 -2.19 9.79
N ASN A 343 7.39 -0.86 9.87
CA ASN A 343 6.49 -0.11 8.99
C ASN A 343 6.89 -0.23 7.52
N ALA A 344 8.19 -0.16 7.20
CA ALA A 344 8.66 -0.33 5.83
C ALA A 344 8.38 -1.74 5.30
N VAL A 345 8.60 -2.77 6.13
CA VAL A 345 8.29 -4.16 5.76
C VAL A 345 6.78 -4.37 5.59
N ALA A 346 5.94 -3.80 6.48
CA ALA A 346 4.49 -3.86 6.33
C ALA A 346 4.01 -3.21 5.02
N GLN A 347 4.56 -2.06 4.67
CA GLN A 347 4.31 -1.37 3.40
C GLN A 347 4.70 -2.24 2.20
N GLU A 348 5.91 -2.81 2.20
CA GLU A 348 6.41 -3.68 1.12
C GLU A 348 5.53 -4.91 0.95
N LEU A 349 5.27 -5.66 2.02
CA LEU A 349 4.45 -6.88 1.96
C LEU A 349 3.02 -6.57 1.48
N ARG A 350 2.42 -5.46 1.93
CA ARG A 350 1.08 -5.05 1.47
C ARG A 350 1.09 -4.68 -0.01
N ALA A 351 2.08 -3.94 -0.49
CA ALA A 351 2.24 -3.58 -1.90
C ALA A 351 2.45 -4.80 -2.83
N HIS A 352 2.92 -5.93 -2.26
CA HIS A 352 3.09 -7.20 -2.96
C HIS A 352 1.94 -8.19 -2.74
N GLY A 353 0.76 -7.70 -2.31
CA GLY A 353 -0.49 -8.45 -2.30
C GLY A 353 -0.73 -9.32 -1.08
N PHE A 354 0.04 -9.16 0.00
CA PHE A 354 -0.17 -9.93 1.22
C PHE A 354 -1.14 -9.25 2.19
N ASP A 355 -2.03 -10.05 2.77
CA ASP A 355 -2.68 -9.73 4.03
C ASP A 355 -1.71 -10.00 5.18
N LEU A 356 -1.66 -9.07 6.14
CA LEU A 356 -0.66 -9.11 7.19
C LEU A 356 -1.25 -9.64 8.49
N TYR A 357 -0.55 -10.59 9.06
CA TYR A 357 -0.82 -11.13 10.38
C TYR A 357 0.43 -11.05 11.25
N TYR A 358 0.26 -11.23 12.54
CA TYR A 358 1.35 -11.43 13.50
C TYR A 358 0.93 -12.48 14.53
N TYR A 359 1.90 -13.04 15.22
CA TYR A 359 1.62 -14.02 16.26
C TYR A 359 2.16 -13.53 17.59
N ASN A 360 1.35 -13.59 18.65
CA ASN A 360 1.79 -13.25 19.99
C ASN A 360 1.23 -14.21 21.04
N SER A 361 2.12 -14.94 21.68
CA SER A 361 1.81 -15.90 22.73
C SER A 361 2.68 -15.69 23.96
N LYS A 362 2.08 -15.83 25.14
CA LYS A 362 2.83 -15.75 26.42
C LYS A 362 3.92 -16.83 26.56
N LYS A 363 3.76 -17.97 25.89
CA LYS A 363 4.68 -19.12 25.99
C LYS A 363 5.77 -19.07 24.93
N LEU A 364 5.42 -18.74 23.70
CA LEU A 364 6.33 -18.84 22.55
C LEU A 364 6.98 -17.51 22.19
N GLY A 365 6.33 -16.38 22.53
CA GLY A 365 6.80 -15.04 22.22
C GLY A 365 6.02 -14.40 21.08
N GLU A 366 6.55 -13.33 20.49
CA GLU A 366 5.94 -12.56 19.42
C GLU A 366 6.77 -12.70 18.15
N LEU A 367 6.10 -12.97 17.01
CA LEU A 367 6.62 -12.84 15.64
C LEU A 367 6.04 -11.57 15.02
N ASP A 368 6.86 -10.78 14.35
CA ASP A 368 6.47 -9.48 13.83
C ASP A 368 5.43 -9.59 12.73
N PHE A 369 5.61 -10.53 11.77
CA PHE A 369 4.67 -10.81 10.70
C PHE A 369 4.52 -12.30 10.43
N LEU A 370 3.33 -12.65 9.98
CA LEU A 370 3.00 -13.89 9.31
C LEU A 370 2.32 -13.52 7.98
N ILE A 371 2.74 -14.14 6.90
CA ILE A 371 2.10 -14.04 5.60
C ILE A 371 1.77 -15.45 5.10
N GLN A 372 0.78 -15.55 4.23
CA GLN A 372 0.40 -16.81 3.60
C GLN A 372 0.63 -16.69 2.10
N ASP A 373 1.43 -17.60 1.53
CA ASP A 373 1.69 -17.63 0.10
C ASP A 373 0.56 -18.31 -0.69
N ARG A 374 0.62 -18.30 -2.01
CA ARG A 374 -0.38 -18.94 -2.90
C ARG A 374 -0.47 -20.45 -2.77
N ASN A 375 0.55 -21.08 -2.20
CA ASN A 375 0.57 -22.51 -1.98
C ASN A 375 0.07 -22.86 -0.57
N ASP A 376 -0.57 -21.90 0.09
CA ASP A 376 -1.07 -22.01 1.46
C ASP A 376 0.03 -22.25 2.51
N HIS A 377 1.29 -21.88 2.23
CA HIS A 377 2.34 -21.92 3.24
C HIS A 377 2.32 -20.67 4.09
N VAL A 378 2.40 -20.86 5.40
CA VAL A 378 2.62 -19.76 6.34
C VAL A 378 4.11 -19.46 6.44
N LEU A 379 4.48 -18.22 6.19
CA LEU A 379 5.85 -17.72 6.25
C LEU A 379 6.00 -16.79 7.46
N PRO A 380 6.63 -17.23 8.54
CA PRO A 380 6.92 -16.38 9.69
C PRO A 380 8.11 -15.46 9.39
N ILE A 381 7.93 -14.18 9.69
CA ILE A 381 8.92 -13.12 9.44
C ILE A 381 9.18 -12.35 10.73
N GLU A 382 10.43 -12.23 11.08
CA GLU A 382 10.92 -11.40 12.18
C GLU A 382 11.73 -10.24 11.61
N VAL A 383 11.53 -9.02 12.10
CA VAL A 383 12.21 -7.82 11.62
C VAL A 383 13.21 -7.33 12.68
N LYS A 384 14.46 -7.21 12.29
CA LYS A 384 15.55 -6.77 13.17
C LYS A 384 16.24 -5.54 12.59
N SER A 385 16.43 -4.53 13.42
CA SER A 385 17.11 -3.29 13.02
C SER A 385 18.52 -3.13 13.56
N GLY A 386 18.99 -4.09 14.37
CA GLY A 386 20.28 -4.01 15.04
C GLY A 386 21.21 -5.19 14.77
N LYS A 387 22.46 -5.09 15.26
CA LYS A 387 23.50 -6.11 15.10
C LYS A 387 23.18 -7.47 15.74
N SER A 388 22.20 -7.52 16.65
CA SER A 388 21.77 -8.75 17.34
C SER A 388 20.64 -9.49 16.59
N TYR A 389 20.58 -9.39 15.26
CA TYR A 389 19.53 -9.98 14.42
C TYR A 389 19.43 -11.51 14.54
N LYS A 390 20.50 -12.20 14.92
CA LYS A 390 20.50 -13.65 15.17
C LYS A 390 19.82 -14.07 16.50
N ARG A 391 19.30 -13.11 17.28
CA ARG A 391 18.53 -13.40 18.50
C ARG A 391 17.03 -13.32 18.19
N HIS A 392 16.41 -14.46 17.95
CA HIS A 392 15.00 -14.59 17.55
C HIS A 392 14.32 -15.77 18.26
N ARG A 393 14.37 -15.75 19.60
CA ARG A 393 13.83 -16.84 20.43
C ARG A 393 12.37 -17.21 20.10
N ALA A 394 11.53 -16.24 19.75
CA ALA A 394 10.14 -16.51 19.36
C ALA A 394 10.08 -17.34 18.08
N MET A 395 10.89 -17.02 17.07
CA MET A 395 11.02 -17.78 15.83
C MET A 395 11.44 -19.22 16.13
N ASP A 396 12.49 -19.40 16.95
CA ASP A 396 12.97 -20.75 17.31
C ASP A 396 11.89 -21.57 18.00
N ASN A 397 11.15 -20.97 18.96
CA ASN A 397 10.07 -21.63 19.68
C ASN A 397 8.91 -22.02 18.75
N VAL A 398 8.53 -21.16 17.82
CA VAL A 398 7.40 -21.39 16.91
C VAL A 398 7.76 -22.45 15.86
N LEU A 399 8.97 -22.39 15.28
CA LEU A 399 9.45 -23.41 14.34
C LEU A 399 9.63 -24.80 14.99
N ALA A 400 9.98 -24.82 16.29
CA ALA A 400 10.09 -26.07 17.03
C ALA A 400 8.73 -26.66 17.49
N HIS A 401 7.62 -25.91 17.32
CA HIS A 401 6.31 -26.38 17.77
C HIS A 401 5.71 -27.39 16.80
N PRO A 402 5.48 -28.65 17.22
CA PRO A 402 5.17 -29.73 16.29
C PRO A 402 3.80 -29.59 15.61
N GLU A 403 2.86 -28.86 16.21
CA GLU A 403 1.50 -28.69 15.68
C GLU A 403 1.41 -27.61 14.60
N TYR A 404 2.40 -26.71 14.50
CA TYR A 404 2.33 -25.60 13.55
C TYR A 404 2.86 -25.95 12.16
N HIS A 405 3.63 -27.04 12.04
CA HIS A 405 4.18 -27.53 10.76
C HIS A 405 4.96 -26.46 9.95
N LEU A 406 5.59 -25.51 10.65
CA LEU A 406 6.38 -24.46 10.02
C LEU A 406 7.82 -24.96 9.81
N ASN A 407 8.24 -25.01 8.54
CA ASN A 407 9.53 -25.60 8.17
C ASN A 407 10.66 -24.55 8.09
N THR A 408 10.33 -23.30 7.78
CA THR A 408 11.29 -22.23 7.55
C THR A 408 10.77 -20.92 8.13
N GLY A 409 11.66 -20.15 8.73
CA GLY A 409 11.39 -18.77 9.15
C GLY A 409 12.35 -17.80 8.48
N TYR A 410 11.95 -16.54 8.42
CA TYR A 410 12.72 -15.47 7.80
C TYR A 410 13.04 -14.37 8.80
N VAL A 411 14.28 -13.91 8.79
CA VAL A 411 14.73 -12.76 9.58
C VAL A 411 15.18 -11.67 8.62
N LEU A 412 14.44 -10.57 8.57
CA LEU A 412 14.79 -9.39 7.78
C LEU A 412 15.61 -8.41 8.63
N GLY A 413 16.80 -8.05 8.18
CA GLY A 413 17.66 -7.19 8.98
C GLY A 413 18.82 -6.54 8.22
N PRO A 414 19.74 -5.86 8.95
CA PRO A 414 20.95 -5.27 8.37
C PRO A 414 22.04 -6.35 8.17
N CYS A 415 21.71 -7.41 7.46
CA CYS A 415 22.57 -8.55 7.20
C CYS A 415 22.54 -8.91 5.73
N ASN A 416 23.51 -9.65 5.25
CA ASN A 416 23.47 -10.28 3.94
C ASN A 416 22.69 -11.61 4.01
N VAL A 417 22.39 -12.21 2.85
CA VAL A 417 21.68 -13.49 2.77
C VAL A 417 22.51 -14.59 3.40
N SER A 418 21.91 -15.35 4.31
CA SER A 418 22.51 -16.55 4.90
C SER A 418 21.44 -17.49 5.45
N VAL A 419 21.78 -18.76 5.65
CA VAL A 419 20.86 -19.76 6.21
C VAL A 419 21.51 -20.43 7.40
N GLU A 420 20.81 -20.48 8.52
CA GLU A 420 21.24 -21.22 9.72
C GLU A 420 20.08 -22.11 10.20
N GLY A 421 20.23 -23.42 10.05
CA GLY A 421 19.15 -24.37 10.36
C GLY A 421 17.90 -24.11 9.52
N ASN A 422 16.79 -23.85 10.21
CA ASN A 422 15.49 -23.55 9.57
C ASN A 422 15.23 -22.03 9.41
N VAL A 423 16.22 -21.18 9.62
CA VAL A 423 16.07 -19.74 9.52
C VAL A 423 16.90 -19.20 8.39
N THR A 424 16.23 -18.45 7.50
CA THR A 424 16.87 -17.69 6.41
C THR A 424 16.96 -16.23 6.83
N TYR A 425 18.17 -15.70 6.85
CA TYR A 425 18.44 -14.28 7.09
C TYR A 425 18.50 -13.57 5.75
N LEU A 426 17.82 -12.45 5.65
CA LEU A 426 17.73 -11.65 4.44
C LEU A 426 18.00 -10.18 4.75
N PRO A 427 18.66 -9.45 3.83
CA PRO A 427 18.68 -8.00 3.91
C PRO A 427 17.25 -7.45 3.96
N VAL A 428 17.01 -6.45 4.81
CA VAL A 428 15.67 -5.86 4.97
C VAL A 428 15.09 -5.32 3.67
N TYR A 429 15.93 -4.87 2.75
CA TYR A 429 15.50 -4.40 1.42
C TYR A 429 14.98 -5.53 0.51
N MET A 430 15.13 -6.78 0.90
CA MET A 430 14.56 -7.93 0.19
C MET A 430 13.12 -8.26 0.64
N ALA A 431 12.50 -7.47 1.51
CA ALA A 431 11.08 -7.64 1.85
C ALA A 431 10.17 -7.65 0.62
N GLY A 432 10.52 -6.89 -0.43
CA GLY A 432 9.81 -6.89 -1.71
C GLY A 432 10.08 -8.10 -2.61
N MET A 433 10.88 -9.10 -2.18
CA MET A 433 11.07 -10.35 -2.93
C MET A 433 10.02 -11.41 -2.58
N PHE A 434 9.25 -11.20 -1.51
CA PHE A 434 8.05 -11.98 -1.26
C PHE A 434 6.94 -11.48 -2.20
N HIS A 435 6.35 -12.35 -3.00
CA HIS A 435 5.26 -12.03 -3.93
C HIS A 435 4.09 -12.97 -3.71
N ASN A 436 2.91 -12.39 -3.74
CA ASN A 436 1.63 -13.12 -3.70
C ASN A 436 0.88 -13.03 -5.04
N GLU A 437 1.57 -12.72 -6.13
CA GLU A 437 1.01 -12.61 -7.48
C GLU A 437 1.07 -13.92 -8.28
#